data_3b156305b3cf61485a8309008a12cca4
#
_entry.id   3b156305b3cf61485a8309008a12cca4
#
_cell.length_a   1.000
_cell.length_b   1.000
_cell.length_c   1.000
_cell.angle_alpha   90.00
_cell.angle_beta   90.00
_cell.angle_gamma   90.00
#
_symmetry.space_group_name_H-M   'P 1'
#
loop_
_entity.id
_entity.type
_entity.pdbx_description
1 polymer ?
#
loop_
_entity_poly.entity_id
_entity_poly.type
_entity_poly.pdbx_seq_one_letter_code
_entity_poly.pdbx_strand_id
1 'polypeptide(L)'
;FKVPCITTDLAGFGLWANKEKGSYSTIEDGVQVVHRTDYNYNEVADAIKYTITQYAAMDSKQVNKCRTSAHKLSKKALWSKFIKHYNIAYDHALQKANKRFTNIGKI
;
A
#
# COMPACT_ATOMS: atom_id res chain seq x y z
N PHE A 1 -8.28 9.92 7.21
CA PHE A 1 -8.39 11.40 7.21
C PHE A 1 -8.76 11.99 5.86
N LYS A 2 -9.02 11.16 4.84
CA LYS A 2 -9.32 11.64 3.49
C LYS A 2 -8.21 12.53 2.90
N VAL A 3 -6.96 12.13 3.11
CA VAL A 3 -5.79 12.84 2.59
C VAL A 3 -5.14 11.97 1.50
N PRO A 4 -5.19 12.38 0.23
CA PRO A 4 -4.42 11.70 -0.82
C PRO A 4 -2.91 11.82 -0.55
N CYS A 5 -2.16 10.83 -0.97
CA CYS A 5 -0.71 10.82 -0.76
C CYS A 5 0.07 10.43 -2.02
N ILE A 6 1.36 10.73 -2.01
CA ILE A 6 2.31 10.32 -3.04
C ILE A 6 3.31 9.38 -2.38
N THR A 7 3.58 8.27 -3.02
CA THR A 7 4.59 7.29 -2.60
C THR A 7 5.31 6.71 -3.81
N THR A 8 6.28 5.86 -3.55
CA THR A 8 7.01 5.14 -4.61
C THR A 8 6.75 3.64 -4.53
N ASP A 9 7.11 2.92 -5.56
CA ASP A 9 7.03 1.46 -5.62
C ASP A 9 8.26 0.75 -5.02
N LEU A 10 9.19 1.48 -4.40
CA LEU A 10 10.27 0.89 -3.59
C LEU A 10 9.75 0.28 -2.29
N ALA A 11 8.73 0.86 -1.71
CA ALA A 11 8.17 0.42 -0.44
C ALA A 11 6.91 -0.42 -0.64
N GLY A 12 6.67 -1.33 0.29
CA GLY A 12 5.52 -2.24 0.26
C GLY A 12 4.17 -1.55 0.15
N PHE A 13 4.03 -0.34 0.69
CA PHE A 13 2.79 0.43 0.60
C PHE A 13 2.43 0.80 -0.85
N GLY A 14 3.40 1.29 -1.63
CA GLY A 14 3.16 1.62 -3.04
C GLY A 14 2.84 0.37 -3.88
N LEU A 15 3.56 -0.71 -3.65
CA LEU A 15 3.28 -2.01 -4.30
C LEU A 15 1.88 -2.53 -3.95
N TRP A 16 1.50 -2.41 -2.69
CA TRP A 16 0.16 -2.78 -2.24
C TRP A 16 -0.93 -1.93 -2.91
N ALA A 17 -0.76 -0.61 -2.97
CA ALA A 17 -1.72 0.29 -3.62
C ALA A 17 -1.90 -0.05 -5.11
N ASN A 18 -0.81 -0.33 -5.83
CA ASN A 18 -0.85 -0.78 -7.21
C ASN A 18 -1.60 -2.12 -7.36
N LYS A 19 -1.35 -3.08 -6.47
CA LYS A 19 -2.04 -4.37 -6.45
C LYS A 19 -3.54 -4.22 -6.23
N GLU A 20 -3.94 -3.36 -5.30
CA GLU A 20 -5.36 -3.11 -4.99
C GLU A 20 -6.11 -2.48 -6.17
N LYS A 21 -5.44 -1.68 -6.97
CA LYS A 21 -6.00 -1.12 -8.20
C LYS A 21 -5.94 -2.09 -9.38
N GLY A 22 -4.95 -2.97 -9.45
CA GLY A 22 -4.64 -3.82 -10.60
C GLY A 22 -3.81 -3.12 -11.69
N SER A 23 -3.27 -1.93 -11.41
CA SER A 23 -2.40 -1.14 -12.27
C SER A 23 -1.68 -0.08 -11.44
N TYR A 24 -0.88 0.80 -12.06
CA TYR A 24 -0.30 1.93 -11.34
C TYR A 24 -1.39 2.84 -10.77
N SER A 25 -1.34 3.06 -9.45
CA SER A 25 -2.27 3.92 -8.74
C SER A 25 -1.93 5.39 -8.97
N THR A 26 -2.95 6.19 -9.23
CA THR A 26 -2.84 7.63 -9.46
C THR A 26 -3.47 8.43 -8.33
N ILE A 27 -3.25 9.75 -8.30
CA ILE A 27 -3.81 10.61 -7.24
C ILE A 27 -5.34 10.54 -7.17
N GLU A 28 -6.02 10.27 -8.28
CA GLU A 28 -7.49 10.08 -8.30
C GLU A 28 -7.93 8.79 -7.59
N ASP A 29 -7.03 7.81 -7.47
CA ASP A 29 -7.24 6.60 -6.69
C ASP A 29 -6.92 6.80 -5.19
N GLY A 30 -6.49 7.99 -4.81
CA GLY A 30 -6.14 8.38 -3.46
C GLY A 30 -4.66 8.21 -3.10
N VAL A 31 -3.90 7.46 -3.89
CA VAL A 31 -2.46 7.27 -3.73
C VAL A 31 -1.80 7.32 -5.10
N GLN A 32 -0.96 8.32 -5.31
CA GLN A 32 -0.07 8.37 -6.47
C GLN A 32 1.14 7.51 -6.21
N VAL A 33 1.35 6.48 -7.01
CA VAL A 33 2.56 5.65 -6.95
C VAL A 33 3.49 6.03 -8.07
N VAL A 34 4.71 6.42 -7.72
CA VAL A 34 5.76 6.81 -8.67
C VAL A 34 6.79 5.68 -8.76
N HIS A 35 7.14 5.29 -9.98
CA HIS A 35 8.19 4.31 -10.19
C HIS A 35 9.54 4.87 -9.80
N ARG A 36 10.25 4.21 -8.88
CA ARG A 36 11.55 4.62 -8.38
C ARG A 36 12.59 3.52 -8.60
N THR A 37 13.72 3.91 -9.20
CA THR A 37 14.94 3.10 -9.31
C THR A 37 16.13 3.86 -8.74
N ASP A 38 17.29 3.21 -8.65
CA ASP A 38 18.52 3.89 -8.19
C ASP A 38 19.00 4.97 -9.17
N TYR A 39 18.47 5.01 -10.39
CA TYR A 39 18.98 5.84 -11.48
C TYR A 39 18.00 6.89 -12.00
N ASN A 40 16.78 6.96 -11.47
CA ASN A 40 15.73 7.86 -12.02
C ASN A 40 15.32 8.98 -11.07
N TYR A 41 16.26 9.52 -10.29
CA TYR A 41 16.01 10.59 -9.32
C TYR A 41 15.26 11.79 -9.92
N ASN A 42 15.72 12.31 -11.03
CA ASN A 42 15.13 13.48 -11.69
C ASN A 42 13.72 13.18 -12.20
N GLU A 43 13.48 12.02 -12.78
CA GLU A 43 12.15 11.58 -13.24
C GLU A 43 11.15 11.51 -12.07
N VAL A 44 11.59 11.01 -10.93
CA VAL A 44 10.77 10.95 -9.72
C VAL A 44 10.45 12.34 -9.21
N ALA A 45 11.43 13.22 -9.14
CA ALA A 45 11.23 14.62 -8.72
C ALA A 45 10.22 15.33 -9.65
N ASP A 46 10.34 15.16 -10.96
CA ASP A 46 9.42 15.72 -11.95
C ASP A 46 8.01 15.12 -11.82
N ALA A 47 7.89 13.83 -11.58
CA ALA A 47 6.60 13.16 -11.38
C ALA A 47 5.89 13.66 -10.11
N ILE A 48 6.62 13.88 -9.02
CA ILE A 48 6.08 14.46 -7.79
C ILE A 48 5.61 15.88 -8.02
N LYS A 49 6.45 16.72 -8.65
CA LYS A 49 6.11 18.08 -9.00
C LYS A 49 4.86 18.15 -9.89
N TYR A 50 4.81 17.31 -10.90
CA TYR A 50 3.66 17.23 -11.81
C TYR A 50 2.37 16.86 -11.07
N THR A 51 2.42 15.84 -10.21
CA THR A 51 1.27 15.41 -9.42
C THR A 51 0.75 16.52 -8.50
N ILE A 52 1.65 17.22 -7.81
CA ILE A 52 1.29 18.34 -6.93
C ILE A 52 0.66 19.48 -7.73
N THR A 53 1.25 19.82 -8.88
CA THR A 53 0.75 20.87 -9.77
C THR A 53 -0.64 20.54 -10.30
N GLN A 54 -0.85 19.30 -10.73
CA GLN A 54 -2.17 18.85 -11.18
C GLN A 54 -3.21 18.87 -10.05
N TYR A 55 -2.86 18.38 -8.87
CA TYR A 55 -3.76 18.38 -7.72
C TYR A 55 -4.14 19.79 -7.31
N ALA A 56 -3.20 20.73 -7.31
CA ALA A 56 -3.47 22.15 -6.99
C ALA A 56 -4.38 22.84 -8.02
N ALA A 57 -4.42 22.37 -9.26
CA ALA A 57 -5.28 22.90 -10.32
C ALA A 57 -6.67 22.24 -10.37
N MET A 58 -6.92 21.20 -9.56
CA MET A 58 -8.21 20.50 -9.52
C MET A 58 -9.31 21.38 -8.94
N ASP A 59 -10.52 21.22 -9.48
CA ASP A 59 -11.73 21.76 -8.88
C ASP A 59 -12.16 20.97 -7.62
N SER A 60 -13.14 21.49 -6.90
CA SER A 60 -13.64 20.86 -5.66
C SER A 60 -14.18 19.44 -5.88
N LYS A 61 -14.76 19.15 -7.03
CA LYS A 61 -15.31 17.83 -7.36
C LYS A 61 -14.18 16.82 -7.56
N GLN A 62 -13.15 17.20 -8.28
CA GLN A 62 -11.96 16.36 -8.51
C GLN A 62 -11.21 16.11 -7.20
N VAL A 63 -10.99 17.13 -6.39
CA VAL A 63 -10.37 17.00 -5.07
C VAL A 63 -11.18 16.07 -4.17
N ASN A 64 -12.49 16.19 -4.15
CA ASN A 64 -13.36 15.29 -3.38
C ASN A 64 -13.29 13.83 -3.87
N LYS A 65 -13.15 13.61 -5.17
CA LYS A 65 -12.92 12.27 -5.72
C LYS A 65 -11.63 11.66 -5.19
N CYS A 66 -10.51 12.39 -5.24
CA CYS A 66 -9.23 11.94 -4.71
C CYS A 66 -9.33 11.61 -3.21
N ARG A 67 -9.94 12.48 -2.42
CA ARG A 67 -10.12 12.32 -0.97
C ARG A 67 -11.00 11.13 -0.62
N THR A 68 -12.09 10.94 -1.35
CA THR A 68 -12.99 9.79 -1.15
C THR A 68 -12.32 8.48 -1.53
N SER A 69 -11.53 8.47 -2.60
CA SER A 69 -10.74 7.31 -3.01
C SER A 69 -9.70 6.92 -1.96
N ALA A 70 -8.97 7.90 -1.40
CA ALA A 70 -8.03 7.69 -0.32
C ALA A 70 -8.72 7.05 0.91
N HIS A 71 -9.89 7.55 1.28
CA HIS A 71 -10.68 7.00 2.38
C HIS A 71 -11.14 5.56 2.11
N LYS A 72 -11.61 5.27 0.91
CA LYS A 72 -12.01 3.90 0.52
C LYS A 72 -10.83 2.93 0.57
N LEU A 73 -9.67 3.36 0.08
CA LEU A 73 -8.46 2.54 0.11
C LEU A 73 -8.01 2.27 1.55
N SER A 74 -8.06 3.28 2.43
CA SER A 74 -7.67 3.14 3.83
C SER A 74 -8.47 2.08 4.58
N LYS A 75 -9.73 1.87 4.22
CA LYS A 75 -10.58 0.82 4.82
C LYS A 75 -10.06 -0.60 4.54
N LYS A 76 -9.32 -0.79 3.45
CA LYS A 76 -8.67 -2.07 3.12
C LYS A 76 -7.42 -2.31 3.95
N ALA A 77 -6.83 -1.25 4.53
CA ALA A 77 -5.64 -1.26 5.36
C ALA A 77 -5.93 -1.28 6.87
N LEU A 78 -7.18 -1.50 7.27
CA LEU A 78 -7.54 -1.60 8.69
C LEU A 78 -6.92 -2.84 9.32
N TRP A 79 -6.54 -2.72 10.60
CA TRP A 79 -5.99 -3.83 11.36
C TRP A 79 -6.88 -5.08 11.34
N SER A 80 -8.19 -4.90 11.41
CA SER A 80 -9.16 -5.99 11.27
C SER A 80 -9.04 -6.80 9.96
N LYS A 81 -8.42 -6.20 8.93
CA LYS A 81 -8.11 -6.89 7.68
C LYS A 81 -6.74 -7.55 7.71
N PHE A 82 -5.72 -6.88 8.25
CA PHE A 82 -4.35 -7.40 8.28
C PHE A 82 -4.12 -8.46 9.35
N ILE A 83 -4.85 -8.43 10.46
CA ILE A 83 -4.71 -9.44 11.54
C ILE A 83 -4.86 -10.88 11.04
N LYS A 84 -5.61 -11.09 9.95
CA LYS A 84 -5.78 -12.41 9.35
C LYS A 84 -4.44 -13.03 8.92
N HIS A 85 -3.54 -12.23 8.40
CA HIS A 85 -2.21 -12.69 7.97
C HIS A 85 -1.34 -13.07 9.16
N TYR A 86 -1.45 -12.34 10.26
CA TYR A 86 -0.78 -12.67 11.51
C TYR A 86 -1.31 -13.98 12.10
N ASN A 87 -2.62 -14.17 12.10
CA ASN A 87 -3.21 -15.42 12.58
C ASN A 87 -2.74 -16.63 11.78
N ILE A 88 -2.66 -16.52 10.45
CA ILE A 88 -2.11 -17.57 9.59
C ILE A 88 -0.64 -17.86 9.97
N ALA A 89 0.16 -16.82 10.19
CA ALA A 89 1.55 -16.99 10.60
C ALA A 89 1.68 -17.66 11.98
N TYR A 90 0.81 -17.31 12.93
CA TYR A 90 0.75 -17.93 14.25
C TYR A 90 0.37 -19.41 14.17
N ASP A 91 -0.62 -19.76 13.36
CA ASP A 91 -1.01 -21.16 13.15
C ASP A 91 0.14 -21.98 12.54
N HIS A 92 0.84 -21.42 11.57
CA HIS A 92 2.04 -22.07 11.00
C HIS A 92 3.14 -22.26 12.03
N ALA A 93 3.39 -21.27 12.89
CA ALA A 93 4.39 -21.35 13.96
C ALA A 93 4.02 -22.45 14.97
N LEU A 94 2.75 -22.51 15.40
CA LEU A 94 2.25 -23.53 16.33
C LEU A 94 2.35 -24.94 15.72
N GLN A 95 2.00 -25.11 14.45
CA GLN A 95 2.14 -26.40 13.76
C GLN A 95 3.59 -26.86 13.71
N LYS A 96 4.54 -25.95 13.42
CA LYS A 96 5.96 -26.27 13.44
C LYS A 96 6.48 -26.63 14.83
N ALA A 97 6.04 -25.90 15.85
CA ALA A 97 6.39 -26.18 17.24
C ALA A 97 5.89 -27.58 17.67
N ASN A 98 4.64 -27.90 17.38
CA ASN A 98 4.06 -29.21 17.70
C ASN A 98 4.83 -30.37 17.00
N LYS A 99 5.21 -30.20 15.73
CA LYS A 99 6.02 -31.18 15.02
C LYS A 99 7.39 -31.40 15.67
N ARG A 100 8.04 -30.33 16.16
CA ARG A 100 9.33 -30.42 16.87
C ARG A 100 9.19 -31.21 18.17
N PHE A 101 8.17 -30.89 18.97
CA PHE A 101 7.91 -31.59 20.24
C PHE A 101 7.60 -33.08 20.03
N THR A 102 6.81 -33.40 19.00
CA THR A 102 6.50 -34.80 18.66
C THR A 102 7.74 -35.57 18.24
N ASN A 103 8.66 -34.93 17.51
CA ASN A 103 9.90 -35.58 17.09
C ASN A 103 10.90 -35.77 18.24
N ILE A 104 10.97 -34.85 19.20
CA ILE A 104 11.81 -34.97 20.40
C ILE A 104 11.33 -36.13 21.28
N GLY A 105 10.03 -36.35 21.40
CA GLY A 105 9.48 -37.47 22.17
C GLY A 105 9.68 -38.86 21.54
N LYS A 106 10.24 -38.94 20.34
CA LYS A 106 10.53 -40.20 19.63
C LYS A 106 11.99 -40.64 19.70
N ILE A 107 12.82 -39.89 20.37
CA ILE A 107 14.20 -40.27 20.68
C ILE A 107 14.21 -41.03 22.00
#